data_79085e1b20113c989f93d47a6522f43b
#
_entry.id   79085e1b20113c989f93d47a6522f43b
#
_cell.length_a   1.000
_cell.length_b   1.000
_cell.length_c   1.000
_cell.angle_alpha   90.00
_cell.angle_beta   90.00
_cell.angle_gamma   90.00
#
_symmetry.space_group_name_H-M   'P 1'
#
loop_
_entity.id
_entity.type
_entity.pdbx_description
1 polymer ?
#
loop_
_entity_poly.entity_id
_entity_poly.type
_entity_poly.pdbx_seq_one_letter_code
_entity_poly.pdbx_strand_id
1 'polypeptide(L)'
;MKDPKINALTFIFITLLIDVIGLGIIIPVLPKFIGSLIHGDLSLASTYSGWLTFAYAGMQFLFAPVVGALSDRFGRRPVLLCSLFGFGIDYIFMGFAPTIGWLFAGRLISGITGASFTTAGAYIADVSPPEKRAQNFGLIGAAFGLGFIIGPVIGGLLGQISPRLPFFAAAGLALINWIYGYFILPESLSENNRRKFEWKRANPIGALKNFSRYPVILSLVASLVCIYLASHATQSTWTFYTMEKFKWDEKMVGYSLGFVGIMIALVQGGLIRIVIPKLGQKRSI
;
A
#
# COMPACT_ATOMS: atom_id res chain seq x y z
N MET A 1 -5.84 -32.95 3.13
CA MET A 1 -4.91 -31.99 2.50
C MET A 1 -5.71 -30.73 2.15
N LYS A 2 -5.29 -29.56 2.65
CA LYS A 2 -5.97 -28.29 2.34
C LYS A 2 -5.75 -27.97 0.84
N ASP A 3 -6.81 -27.48 0.18
CA ASP A 3 -6.77 -27.10 -1.24
C ASP A 3 -5.63 -26.10 -1.47
N PRO A 4 -4.68 -26.36 -2.42
CA PRO A 4 -3.52 -25.49 -2.67
C PRO A 4 -3.93 -24.05 -3.05
N LYS A 5 -5.14 -23.85 -3.58
CA LYS A 5 -5.68 -22.51 -3.90
C LYS A 5 -6.05 -21.71 -2.65
N ILE A 6 -6.53 -22.37 -1.58
CA ILE A 6 -6.83 -21.69 -0.30
C ILE A 6 -5.54 -21.23 0.36
N ASN A 7 -4.48 -22.03 0.29
CA ASN A 7 -3.17 -21.63 0.81
C ASN A 7 -2.60 -20.42 0.08
N ALA A 8 -2.77 -20.35 -1.25
CA ALA A 8 -2.32 -19.23 -2.08
C ALA A 8 -3.04 -17.91 -1.73
N LEU A 9 -4.37 -17.93 -1.58
CA LEU A 9 -5.14 -16.74 -1.18
C LEU A 9 -4.80 -16.26 0.23
N THR A 10 -4.62 -17.19 1.17
CA THR A 10 -4.19 -16.88 2.53
C THR A 10 -2.80 -16.25 2.52
N PHE A 11 -1.88 -16.77 1.71
CA PHE A 11 -0.55 -16.19 1.54
C PHE A 11 -0.62 -14.76 1.01
N ILE A 12 -1.38 -14.53 -0.08
CA ILE A 12 -1.50 -13.18 -0.66
C ILE A 12 -2.12 -12.21 0.35
N PHE A 13 -3.13 -12.64 1.12
CA PHE A 13 -3.71 -11.82 2.18
C PHE A 13 -2.67 -11.43 3.24
N ILE A 14 -1.89 -12.39 3.74
CA ILE A 14 -0.82 -12.13 4.72
C ILE A 14 0.24 -11.19 4.13
N THR A 15 0.63 -11.41 2.88
CA THR A 15 1.58 -10.55 2.17
C THR A 15 1.09 -9.11 2.10
N LEU A 16 -0.13 -8.90 1.61
CA LEU A 16 -0.73 -7.57 1.53
C LEU A 16 -0.91 -6.92 2.90
N LEU A 17 -1.29 -7.70 3.91
CA LEU A 17 -1.43 -7.22 5.27
C LEU A 17 -0.08 -6.72 5.82
N ILE A 18 0.99 -7.49 5.66
CA ILE A 18 2.33 -7.11 6.11
C ILE A 18 2.84 -5.88 5.35
N ASP A 19 2.61 -5.80 4.05
CA ASP A 19 2.98 -4.64 3.23
C ASP A 19 2.27 -3.36 3.74
N VAL A 20 0.96 -3.45 4.02
CA VAL A 20 0.19 -2.31 4.54
C VAL A 20 0.58 -1.96 5.98
N ILE A 21 0.87 -2.95 6.82
CA ILE A 21 1.43 -2.70 8.16
C ILE A 21 2.75 -1.95 8.03
N GLY A 22 3.65 -2.37 7.13
CA GLY A 22 4.93 -1.71 6.87
C GLY A 22 4.77 -0.25 6.44
N LEU A 23 3.80 0.05 5.58
CA LEU A 23 3.45 1.43 5.22
C LEU A 23 2.91 2.20 6.45
N GLY A 24 2.01 1.60 7.20
CA GLY A 24 1.36 2.22 8.36
C GLY A 24 2.31 2.53 9.52
N ILE A 25 3.30 1.67 9.75
CA ILE A 25 4.30 1.82 10.83
C ILE A 25 5.07 3.14 10.70
N ILE A 26 5.35 3.59 9.48
CA ILE A 26 6.17 4.78 9.23
C ILE A 26 5.39 6.09 9.43
N ILE A 27 4.07 6.08 9.23
CA ILE A 27 3.25 7.30 9.21
C ILE A 27 3.41 8.16 10.49
N PRO A 28 3.31 7.63 11.72
CA PRO A 28 3.39 8.47 12.93
C PRO A 28 4.76 9.07 13.18
N VAL A 29 5.83 8.43 12.69
CA VAL A 29 7.21 8.84 12.99
C VAL A 29 7.82 9.74 11.93
N LEU A 30 7.20 9.80 10.75
CA LEU A 30 7.74 10.52 9.60
C LEU A 30 8.01 12.00 9.88
N PRO A 31 7.12 12.77 10.57
CA PRO A 31 7.37 14.17 10.86
C PRO A 31 8.63 14.40 11.68
N LYS A 32 8.81 13.65 12.76
CA LYS A 32 9.96 13.76 13.65
C LYS A 32 11.23 13.29 12.99
N PHE A 33 11.15 12.21 12.21
CA PHE A 33 12.29 11.70 11.46
C PHE A 33 12.78 12.69 10.40
N ILE A 34 11.88 13.25 9.59
CA ILE A 34 12.23 14.29 8.61
C ILE A 34 12.79 15.52 9.34
N GLY A 35 12.10 16.01 10.38
CA GLY A 35 12.55 17.17 11.16
C GLY A 35 13.98 17.01 11.68
N SER A 36 14.35 15.80 12.13
CA SER A 36 15.71 15.49 12.60
C SER A 36 16.76 15.52 11.49
N LEU A 37 16.39 15.24 10.24
CA LEU A 37 17.31 15.23 9.08
C LEU A 37 17.53 16.62 8.48
N ILE A 38 16.52 17.49 8.55
CA ILE A 38 16.56 18.82 7.96
C ILE A 38 16.89 19.92 8.98
N HIS A 39 16.97 19.56 10.30
CA HIS A 39 17.10 20.52 11.40
C HIS A 39 16.07 21.65 11.31
N GLY A 40 14.85 21.33 10.82
CA GLY A 40 13.78 22.27 10.53
C GLY A 40 12.54 22.05 11.39
N ASP A 41 11.60 22.99 11.23
CA ASP A 41 10.31 22.93 11.90
C ASP A 41 9.36 21.91 11.27
N LEU A 42 8.21 21.72 11.89
CA LEU A 42 7.18 20.77 11.46
C LEU A 42 6.55 21.16 10.11
N SER A 43 6.49 22.47 9.80
CA SER A 43 5.96 22.98 8.53
C SER A 43 6.86 22.57 7.37
N LEU A 44 8.17 22.76 7.52
CA LEU A 44 9.16 22.35 6.53
C LEU A 44 9.18 20.80 6.39
N ALA A 45 9.08 20.07 7.49
CA ALA A 45 8.99 18.61 7.46
C ALA A 45 7.73 18.13 6.72
N SER A 46 6.59 18.81 6.86
CA SER A 46 5.36 18.54 6.12
C SER A 46 5.54 18.71 4.61
N THR A 47 6.22 19.79 4.19
CA THR A 47 6.53 20.05 2.78
C THR A 47 7.40 18.95 2.18
N TYR A 48 8.47 18.54 2.87
CA TYR A 48 9.31 17.42 2.42
C TYR A 48 8.55 16.09 2.40
N SER A 49 7.66 15.83 3.36
CA SER A 49 6.81 14.65 3.37
C SER A 49 5.90 14.59 2.14
N GLY A 50 5.32 15.73 1.73
CA GLY A 50 4.56 15.86 0.49
C GLY A 50 5.38 15.49 -0.74
N TRP A 51 6.59 16.02 -0.87
CA TRP A 51 7.49 15.70 -1.98
C TRP A 51 7.95 14.24 -1.98
N LEU A 52 8.23 13.65 -0.82
CA LEU A 52 8.59 12.23 -0.68
C LEU A 52 7.43 11.32 -1.12
N THR A 53 6.19 11.68 -0.74
CA THR A 53 4.98 10.97 -1.15
C THR A 53 4.74 11.10 -2.65
N PHE A 54 4.94 12.30 -3.22
CA PHE A 54 4.86 12.53 -4.66
C PHE A 54 5.89 11.71 -5.44
N ALA A 55 7.14 11.67 -4.96
CA ALA A 55 8.21 10.87 -5.59
C ALA A 55 7.85 9.38 -5.62
N TYR A 56 7.38 8.84 -4.48
CA TYR A 56 6.91 7.45 -4.39
C TYR A 56 5.74 7.17 -5.34
N ALA A 57 4.68 7.96 -5.27
CA ALA A 57 3.47 7.77 -6.07
C ALA A 57 3.73 7.95 -7.57
N GLY A 58 4.59 8.92 -7.93
CA GLY A 58 5.01 9.16 -9.31
C GLY A 58 5.75 7.96 -9.90
N MET A 59 6.71 7.41 -9.17
CA MET A 59 7.44 6.21 -9.60
C MET A 59 6.52 4.99 -9.67
N GLN A 60 5.63 4.81 -8.69
CA GLN A 60 4.64 3.73 -8.71
C GLN A 60 3.72 3.84 -9.93
N PHE A 61 3.23 5.03 -10.25
CA PHE A 61 2.40 5.26 -11.43
C PHE A 61 3.13 4.91 -12.73
N LEU A 62 4.39 5.33 -12.86
CA LEU A 62 5.19 5.08 -14.06
C LEU A 62 5.54 3.59 -14.21
N PHE A 63 5.89 2.92 -13.13
CA PHE A 63 6.39 1.55 -13.15
C PHE A 63 5.33 0.48 -12.93
N ALA A 64 4.13 0.80 -12.44
CA ALA A 64 3.06 -0.19 -12.25
C ALA A 64 2.72 -0.98 -13.53
N PRO A 65 2.56 -0.36 -14.73
CA PRO A 65 2.34 -1.11 -15.96
C PRO A 65 3.57 -1.94 -16.39
N VAL A 66 4.78 -1.45 -16.11
CA VAL A 66 6.03 -2.16 -16.43
C VAL A 66 6.14 -3.42 -15.56
N VAL A 67 5.96 -3.29 -14.25
CA VAL A 67 6.00 -4.42 -13.30
C VAL A 67 4.86 -5.41 -13.60
N GLY A 68 3.67 -4.91 -13.95
CA GLY A 68 2.57 -5.75 -14.42
C GLY A 68 2.94 -6.57 -15.66
N ALA A 69 3.53 -5.93 -16.68
CA ALA A 69 3.98 -6.61 -17.90
C ALA A 69 5.13 -7.60 -17.64
N LEU A 70 6.05 -7.28 -16.72
CA LEU A 70 7.09 -8.21 -16.27
C LEU A 70 6.48 -9.43 -15.57
N SER A 71 5.45 -9.24 -14.75
CA SER A 71 4.76 -10.34 -14.10
C SER A 71 3.96 -11.22 -15.07
N ASP A 72 3.45 -10.65 -16.18
CA ASP A 72 2.83 -11.40 -17.27
C ASP A 72 3.86 -12.24 -18.05
N ARG A 73 5.11 -11.79 -18.10
CA ARG A 73 6.19 -12.48 -18.84
C ARG A 73 6.90 -13.55 -18.01
N PHE A 74 7.31 -13.19 -16.80
CA PHE A 74 8.17 -14.04 -15.98
C PHE A 74 7.38 -14.90 -14.97
N GLY A 75 6.11 -14.61 -14.79
CA GLY A 75 5.26 -15.19 -13.76
C GLY A 75 5.00 -14.23 -12.60
N ARG A 76 3.93 -14.47 -11.85
CA ARG A 76 3.53 -13.62 -10.72
C ARG A 76 4.46 -13.78 -9.54
N ARG A 77 4.83 -15.04 -9.22
CA ARG A 77 5.67 -15.38 -8.06
C ARG A 77 7.02 -14.67 -8.05
N PRO A 78 7.88 -14.74 -9.08
CA PRO A 78 9.19 -14.10 -9.04
C PRO A 78 9.09 -12.58 -8.91
N VAL A 79 8.11 -11.94 -9.55
CA VAL A 79 7.94 -10.49 -9.47
C VAL A 79 7.46 -10.07 -8.08
N LEU A 80 6.53 -10.80 -7.46
CA LEU A 80 6.12 -10.55 -6.07
C LEU A 80 7.30 -10.71 -5.10
N LEU A 81 8.07 -11.76 -5.23
CA LEU A 81 9.24 -11.99 -4.37
C LEU A 81 10.31 -10.91 -4.54
N CYS A 82 10.59 -10.48 -5.77
CA CYS A 82 11.52 -9.37 -6.02
C CYS A 82 11.00 -8.06 -5.37
N SER A 83 9.72 -7.79 -5.46
CA SER A 83 9.11 -6.60 -4.83
C SER A 83 9.21 -6.64 -3.31
N LEU A 84 8.88 -7.77 -2.68
CA LEU A 84 8.97 -7.94 -1.23
C LEU A 84 10.40 -7.79 -0.70
N PHE A 85 11.37 -8.39 -1.41
CA PHE A 85 12.78 -8.23 -1.10
C PHE A 85 13.22 -6.77 -1.23
N GLY A 86 12.83 -6.12 -2.35
CA GLY A 86 13.10 -4.71 -2.59
C GLY A 86 12.56 -3.81 -1.49
N PHE A 87 11.34 -4.04 -1.01
CA PHE A 87 10.79 -3.31 0.15
C PHE A 87 11.60 -3.51 1.42
N GLY A 88 11.99 -4.75 1.71
CA GLY A 88 12.81 -5.04 2.89
C GLY A 88 14.12 -4.28 2.89
N ILE A 89 14.82 -4.28 1.75
CA ILE A 89 16.09 -3.55 1.58
C ILE A 89 15.86 -2.03 1.62
N ASP A 90 14.81 -1.52 0.98
CA ASP A 90 14.49 -0.10 0.98
C ASP A 90 14.17 0.43 2.39
N TYR A 91 13.46 -0.33 3.21
CA TYR A 91 13.21 0.06 4.61
C TYR A 91 14.50 0.08 5.43
N ILE A 92 15.43 -0.86 5.23
CA ILE A 92 16.76 -0.80 5.85
C ILE A 92 17.50 0.46 5.39
N PHE A 93 17.51 0.71 4.08
CA PHE A 93 18.14 1.86 3.46
C PHE A 93 17.59 3.17 4.04
N MET A 94 16.27 3.33 4.14
CA MET A 94 15.64 4.50 4.73
C MET A 94 15.90 4.61 6.25
N GLY A 95 15.93 3.50 6.99
CA GLY A 95 16.23 3.50 8.42
C GLY A 95 17.62 4.03 8.74
N PHE A 96 18.59 3.81 7.85
CA PHE A 96 19.94 4.35 7.95
C PHE A 96 20.12 5.74 7.33
N ALA A 97 19.07 6.33 6.75
CA ALA A 97 19.20 7.60 6.04
C ALA A 97 19.89 8.70 6.87
N PRO A 98 21.02 9.26 6.39
CA PRO A 98 21.71 10.35 7.07
C PRO A 98 21.19 11.73 6.63
N THR A 99 20.51 11.81 5.49
CA THR A 99 20.02 13.06 4.91
C THR A 99 18.66 12.87 4.24
N ILE A 100 17.97 13.99 3.99
CA ILE A 100 16.69 13.99 3.28
C ILE A 100 16.82 13.46 1.83
N GLY A 101 17.93 13.73 1.15
CA GLY A 101 18.20 13.21 -0.19
C GLY A 101 18.25 11.67 -0.23
N TRP A 102 18.73 11.06 0.84
CA TRP A 102 18.74 9.61 0.99
C TRP A 102 17.32 9.04 1.08
N LEU A 103 16.43 9.74 1.82
CA LEU A 103 15.01 9.37 1.87
C LEU A 103 14.34 9.51 0.49
N PHE A 104 14.69 10.55 -0.30
CA PHE A 104 14.18 10.67 -1.66
C PHE A 104 14.62 9.50 -2.54
N ALA A 105 15.88 9.10 -2.48
CA ALA A 105 16.36 7.93 -3.21
C ALA A 105 15.58 6.66 -2.81
N GLY A 106 15.37 6.42 -1.51
CA GLY A 106 14.53 5.34 -1.02
C GLY A 106 13.11 5.41 -1.56
N ARG A 107 12.46 6.59 -1.53
CA ARG A 107 11.11 6.76 -2.07
C ARG A 107 11.00 6.47 -3.57
N LEU A 108 12.02 6.81 -4.35
CA LEU A 108 12.06 6.45 -5.78
C LEU A 108 12.17 4.94 -5.97
N ILE A 109 13.02 4.27 -5.20
CA ILE A 109 13.20 2.81 -5.24
C ILE A 109 11.91 2.10 -4.80
N SER A 110 11.34 2.50 -3.65
CA SER A 110 10.11 1.90 -3.14
C SER A 110 8.90 2.15 -4.04
N GLY A 111 8.87 3.26 -4.80
CA GLY A 111 7.85 3.48 -5.81
C GLY A 111 7.89 2.45 -6.94
N ILE A 112 9.10 2.04 -7.37
CA ILE A 112 9.28 0.98 -8.37
C ILE A 112 8.85 -0.38 -7.80
N THR A 113 9.33 -0.73 -6.61
CA THR A 113 9.01 -2.02 -5.96
C THR A 113 7.56 -2.09 -5.49
N GLY A 114 6.95 -0.95 -5.14
CA GLY A 114 5.56 -0.83 -4.66
C GLY A 114 4.48 -1.18 -5.68
N ALA A 115 4.85 -1.41 -6.93
CA ALA A 115 3.94 -1.93 -7.94
C ALA A 115 3.50 -3.40 -7.69
N SER A 116 3.95 -4.03 -6.59
CA SER A 116 3.54 -5.37 -6.13
C SER A 116 2.02 -5.52 -5.98
N PHE A 117 1.30 -4.47 -5.60
CA PHE A 117 -0.16 -4.49 -5.49
C PHE A 117 -0.86 -4.86 -6.79
N THR A 118 -0.35 -4.40 -7.95
CA THR A 118 -0.90 -4.77 -9.26
C THR A 118 -0.68 -6.26 -9.55
N THR A 119 0.49 -6.78 -9.21
CA THR A 119 0.82 -8.20 -9.37
C THR A 119 0.03 -9.08 -8.40
N ALA A 120 -0.19 -8.63 -7.14
CA ALA A 120 -1.04 -9.32 -6.18
C ALA A 120 -2.51 -9.39 -6.65
N GLY A 121 -3.03 -8.29 -7.21
CA GLY A 121 -4.36 -8.27 -7.82
C GLY A 121 -4.47 -9.25 -9.00
N ALA A 122 -3.48 -9.30 -9.87
CA ALA A 122 -3.42 -10.26 -10.97
C ALA A 122 -3.33 -11.71 -10.46
N TYR A 123 -2.53 -11.96 -9.42
CA TYR A 123 -2.44 -13.26 -8.77
C TYR A 123 -3.81 -13.72 -8.22
N ILE A 124 -4.52 -12.83 -7.50
CA ILE A 124 -5.88 -13.11 -7.00
C ILE A 124 -6.81 -13.47 -8.16
N ALA A 125 -6.74 -12.72 -9.27
CA ALA A 125 -7.56 -13.01 -10.46
C ALA A 125 -7.26 -14.38 -11.07
N ASP A 126 -5.98 -14.78 -11.10
CA ASP A 126 -5.53 -16.05 -11.69
C ASP A 126 -6.01 -17.27 -10.86
N VAL A 127 -6.01 -17.17 -9.52
CA VAL A 127 -6.38 -18.28 -8.62
C VAL A 127 -7.86 -18.31 -8.27
N SER A 128 -8.63 -17.26 -8.62
CA SER A 128 -10.03 -17.11 -8.24
C SER A 128 -10.96 -17.55 -9.35
N PRO A 129 -11.92 -18.48 -9.08
CA PRO A 129 -12.99 -18.76 -10.00
C PRO A 129 -13.87 -17.50 -10.18
N PRO A 130 -14.52 -17.33 -11.36
CA PRO A 130 -15.28 -16.12 -11.69
C PRO A 130 -16.30 -15.71 -10.61
N GLU A 131 -16.98 -16.67 -10.01
CA GLU A 131 -18.05 -16.46 -9.03
C GLU A 131 -17.53 -15.92 -7.69
N LYS A 132 -16.27 -16.25 -7.33
CA LYS A 132 -15.62 -15.83 -6.08
C LYS A 132 -14.64 -14.68 -6.26
N ARG A 133 -14.42 -14.21 -7.50
CA ARG A 133 -13.41 -13.21 -7.81
C ARG A 133 -13.64 -11.91 -7.04
N ALA A 134 -14.86 -11.37 -7.04
CA ALA A 134 -15.19 -10.15 -6.30
C ALA A 134 -14.96 -10.31 -4.78
N GLN A 135 -15.32 -11.46 -4.21
CA GLN A 135 -15.08 -11.77 -2.80
C GLN A 135 -13.59 -11.82 -2.47
N ASN A 136 -12.79 -12.46 -3.33
CA ASN A 136 -11.35 -12.62 -3.12
C ASN A 136 -10.60 -11.28 -3.30
N PHE A 137 -11.05 -10.39 -4.20
CA PHE A 137 -10.54 -9.02 -4.26
C PHE A 137 -10.84 -8.22 -2.99
N GLY A 138 -11.92 -8.55 -2.26
CA GLY A 138 -12.21 -7.98 -0.95
C GLY A 138 -11.13 -8.22 0.10
N LEU A 139 -10.26 -9.24 -0.08
CA LEU A 139 -9.11 -9.48 0.78
C LEU A 139 -8.10 -8.31 0.75
N ILE A 140 -7.97 -7.64 -0.39
CA ILE A 140 -7.12 -6.44 -0.51
C ILE A 140 -7.64 -5.37 0.45
N GLY A 141 -8.94 -5.07 0.40
CA GLY A 141 -9.56 -4.09 1.31
C GLY A 141 -9.44 -4.48 2.78
N ALA A 142 -9.61 -5.78 3.09
CA ALA A 142 -9.43 -6.28 4.45
C ALA A 142 -7.99 -6.15 4.95
N ALA A 143 -7.00 -6.42 4.09
CA ALA A 143 -5.59 -6.23 4.41
C ALA A 143 -5.26 -4.75 4.67
N PHE A 144 -5.79 -3.84 3.83
CA PHE A 144 -5.66 -2.40 4.06
C PHE A 144 -6.30 -1.98 5.38
N GLY A 145 -7.54 -2.38 5.66
CA GLY A 145 -8.23 -2.04 6.90
C GLY A 145 -7.46 -2.48 8.14
N LEU A 146 -7.06 -3.75 8.20
CA LEU A 146 -6.31 -4.30 9.33
C LEU A 146 -4.90 -3.71 9.44
N GLY A 147 -4.22 -3.53 8.30
CA GLY A 147 -2.87 -2.97 8.27
C GLY A 147 -2.82 -1.53 8.75
N PHE A 148 -3.81 -0.71 8.38
CA PHE A 148 -3.94 0.67 8.87
C PHE A 148 -4.41 0.78 10.32
N ILE A 149 -4.94 -0.29 10.94
CA ILE A 149 -5.16 -0.35 12.39
C ILE A 149 -3.85 -0.68 13.10
N ILE A 150 -3.19 -1.74 12.68
CA ILE A 150 -2.04 -2.33 13.38
C ILE A 150 -0.78 -1.49 13.15
N GLY A 151 -0.53 -1.07 11.90
CA GLY A 151 0.70 -0.39 11.50
C GLY A 151 0.97 0.89 12.31
N PRO A 152 0.08 1.89 12.30
CA PRO A 152 0.32 3.14 13.01
C PRO A 152 0.44 2.97 14.53
N VAL A 153 -0.27 2.02 15.13
CA VAL A 153 -0.15 1.72 16.57
C VAL A 153 1.26 1.21 16.90
N ILE A 154 1.74 0.22 16.14
CA ILE A 154 3.09 -0.30 16.31
C ILE A 154 4.12 0.81 16.04
N GLY A 155 3.91 1.58 14.96
CA GLY A 155 4.80 2.67 14.57
C GLY A 155 4.90 3.77 15.63
N GLY A 156 3.78 4.16 16.21
CA GLY A 156 3.73 5.14 17.30
C GLY A 156 4.45 4.67 18.56
N LEU A 157 4.30 3.39 18.93
CA LEU A 157 4.98 2.80 20.10
C LEU A 157 6.50 2.69 19.86
N LEU A 158 6.93 2.20 18.70
CA LEU A 158 8.34 2.09 18.35
C LEU A 158 9.00 3.46 18.16
N GLY A 159 8.24 4.43 17.66
CA GLY A 159 8.69 5.80 17.44
C GLY A 159 9.06 6.54 18.69
N GLN A 160 8.47 6.20 19.84
CA GLN A 160 8.86 6.73 21.16
C GLN A 160 10.27 6.30 21.57
N ILE A 161 10.70 5.12 21.15
CA ILE A 161 12.06 4.62 21.45
C ILE A 161 13.07 5.29 20.52
N SER A 162 12.78 5.26 19.20
CA SER A 162 13.61 5.90 18.18
C SER A 162 12.79 6.11 16.90
N PRO A 163 12.91 7.27 16.23
CA PRO A 163 12.21 7.51 14.96
C PRO A 163 12.70 6.61 13.82
N ARG A 164 13.84 5.93 13.99
CA ARG A 164 14.41 4.97 13.01
C ARG A 164 13.93 3.53 13.22
N LEU A 165 13.55 3.17 14.44
CA LEU A 165 13.17 1.81 14.79
C LEU A 165 11.96 1.29 13.99
N PRO A 166 10.92 2.09 13.69
CA PRO A 166 9.82 1.67 12.82
C PRO A 166 10.24 1.20 11.43
N PHE A 167 11.27 1.82 10.83
CA PHE A 167 11.79 1.39 9.53
C PHE A 167 12.44 0.01 9.61
N PHE A 168 13.22 -0.25 10.64
CA PHE A 168 13.83 -1.58 10.83
C PHE A 168 12.80 -2.66 11.15
N ALA A 169 11.75 -2.31 11.89
CA ALA A 169 10.64 -3.22 12.14
C ALA A 169 9.88 -3.56 10.84
N ALA A 170 9.60 -2.56 10.00
CA ALA A 170 8.98 -2.75 8.69
C ALA A 170 9.88 -3.59 7.76
N ALA A 171 11.20 -3.35 7.78
CA ALA A 171 12.17 -4.15 7.04
C ALA A 171 12.15 -5.63 7.49
N GLY A 172 12.17 -5.88 8.79
CA GLY A 172 12.07 -7.22 9.35
C GLY A 172 10.81 -7.95 8.90
N LEU A 173 9.66 -7.28 9.00
CA LEU A 173 8.37 -7.84 8.55
C LEU A 173 8.39 -8.16 7.04
N ALA A 174 8.88 -7.24 6.20
CA ALA A 174 8.96 -7.44 4.76
C ALA A 174 9.88 -8.60 4.38
N LEU A 175 11.06 -8.73 5.03
CA LEU A 175 12.01 -9.81 4.77
C LEU A 175 11.49 -11.17 5.29
N ILE A 176 10.83 -11.21 6.45
CA ILE A 176 10.16 -12.41 6.94
C ILE A 176 9.07 -12.84 5.96
N ASN A 177 8.26 -11.90 5.45
CA ASN A 177 7.25 -12.17 4.46
C ASN A 177 7.85 -12.66 3.12
N TRP A 178 8.98 -12.10 2.71
CA TRP A 178 9.73 -12.58 1.55
C TRP A 178 10.20 -14.03 1.72
N ILE A 179 10.82 -14.37 2.88
CA ILE A 179 11.24 -15.74 3.20
C ILE A 179 10.02 -16.67 3.17
N TYR A 180 8.93 -16.29 3.83
CA TYR A 180 7.69 -17.05 3.84
C TYR A 180 7.17 -17.30 2.43
N GLY A 181 7.16 -16.25 1.59
CA GLY A 181 6.75 -16.34 0.19
C GLY A 181 7.65 -17.22 -0.65
N TYR A 182 8.95 -17.17 -0.41
CA TYR A 182 9.91 -18.00 -1.13
C TYR A 182 9.62 -19.50 -1.00
N PHE A 183 9.21 -19.96 0.19
CA PHE A 183 8.91 -21.37 0.44
C PHE A 183 7.47 -21.77 0.13
N ILE A 184 6.50 -20.86 0.24
CA ILE A 184 5.07 -21.22 0.25
C ILE A 184 4.31 -20.74 -0.99
N LEU A 185 4.73 -19.63 -1.63
CA LEU A 185 3.98 -19.07 -2.75
C LEU A 185 4.15 -19.92 -4.00
N PRO A 186 3.10 -20.58 -4.53
CA PRO A 186 3.16 -21.23 -5.84
C PRO A 186 3.09 -20.21 -6.97
N GLU A 187 3.48 -20.60 -8.18
CA GLU A 187 3.22 -19.79 -9.38
C GLU A 187 1.75 -19.90 -9.78
N SER A 188 1.10 -18.76 -10.04
CA SER A 188 -0.31 -18.72 -10.47
C SER A 188 -0.47 -18.69 -11.99
N LEU A 189 0.53 -18.13 -12.69
CA LEU A 189 0.46 -17.97 -14.14
C LEU A 189 1.15 -19.14 -14.82
N SER A 190 0.36 -20.01 -15.49
CA SER A 190 0.89 -21.12 -16.26
C SER A 190 1.77 -20.61 -17.40
N GLU A 191 2.78 -21.38 -17.81
CA GLU A 191 3.72 -21.01 -18.86
C GLU A 191 3.03 -20.70 -20.20
N ASN A 192 1.97 -21.42 -20.53
CA ASN A 192 1.18 -21.23 -21.75
C ASN A 192 0.41 -19.89 -21.75
N ASN A 193 0.16 -19.30 -20.59
CA ASN A 193 -0.54 -18.03 -20.45
C ASN A 193 0.41 -16.83 -20.33
N ARG A 194 1.73 -17.07 -20.30
CA ARG A 194 2.73 -16.01 -20.25
C ARG A 194 2.75 -15.23 -21.57
N ARG A 195 2.90 -13.91 -21.45
CA ARG A 195 2.90 -12.99 -22.60
C ARG A 195 4.30 -12.41 -22.81
N LYS A 196 4.65 -12.15 -24.09
CA LYS A 196 5.87 -11.40 -24.38
C LYS A 196 5.77 -9.98 -23.83
N PHE A 197 6.88 -9.45 -23.33
CA PHE A 197 6.94 -8.07 -22.86
C PHE A 197 6.85 -7.11 -24.04
N GLU A 198 5.93 -6.16 -23.98
CA GLU A 198 5.72 -5.14 -25.00
C GLU A 198 5.68 -3.73 -24.34
N TRP A 199 6.61 -2.86 -24.69
CA TRP A 199 6.65 -1.48 -24.20
C TRP A 199 5.37 -0.68 -24.47
N LYS A 200 4.67 -0.97 -25.58
CA LYS A 200 3.40 -0.31 -25.91
C LYS A 200 2.31 -0.56 -24.86
N ARG A 201 2.31 -1.73 -24.23
CA ARG A 201 1.38 -2.11 -23.17
C ARG A 201 1.82 -1.59 -21.80
N ALA A 202 3.12 -1.46 -21.58
CA ALA A 202 3.73 -0.95 -20.36
C ALA A 202 3.71 0.58 -20.28
N ASN A 203 2.79 1.25 -21.01
CA ASN A 203 2.71 2.71 -21.09
C ASN A 203 1.51 3.23 -20.26
N PRO A 204 1.74 3.92 -19.12
CA PRO A 204 0.66 4.45 -18.29
C PRO A 204 -0.18 5.51 -19.02
N ILE A 205 0.43 6.33 -19.88
CA ILE A 205 -0.27 7.36 -20.65
C ILE A 205 -1.21 6.73 -21.69
N GLY A 206 -0.78 5.63 -22.33
CA GLY A 206 -1.62 4.88 -23.25
C GLY A 206 -2.85 4.26 -22.58
N ALA A 207 -2.72 3.80 -21.34
CA ALA A 207 -3.84 3.32 -20.55
C ALA A 207 -4.86 4.44 -20.27
N LEU A 208 -4.41 5.63 -19.84
CA LEU A 208 -5.27 6.79 -19.62
C LEU A 208 -6.00 7.22 -20.91
N LYS A 209 -5.32 7.22 -22.06
CA LYS A 209 -5.94 7.56 -23.34
C LYS A 209 -7.04 6.59 -23.76
N ASN A 210 -6.98 5.32 -23.33
CA ASN A 210 -8.06 4.38 -23.60
C ASN A 210 -9.34 4.70 -22.82
N PHE A 211 -9.26 5.25 -21.62
CA PHE A 211 -10.45 5.65 -20.84
C PHE A 211 -11.21 6.80 -21.49
N SER A 212 -10.54 7.70 -22.22
CA SER A 212 -11.20 8.84 -22.89
C SER A 212 -12.20 8.42 -23.99
N ARG A 213 -12.12 7.16 -24.45
CA ARG A 213 -13.07 6.61 -25.43
C ARG A 213 -14.46 6.29 -24.85
N TYR A 214 -14.58 6.24 -23.52
CA TYR A 214 -15.81 5.87 -22.84
C TYR A 214 -16.21 6.95 -21.82
N PRO A 215 -17.09 7.91 -22.21
CA PRO A 215 -17.44 9.07 -21.37
C PRO A 215 -17.99 8.70 -19.98
N VAL A 216 -18.80 7.62 -19.89
CA VAL A 216 -19.36 7.14 -18.61
C VAL A 216 -18.24 6.65 -17.70
N ILE A 217 -17.27 5.90 -18.23
CA ILE A 217 -16.12 5.42 -17.46
C ILE A 217 -15.27 6.59 -17.01
N LEU A 218 -15.08 7.60 -17.88
CA LEU A 218 -14.30 8.79 -17.56
C LEU A 218 -14.89 9.56 -16.37
N SER A 219 -16.22 9.74 -16.34
CA SER A 219 -16.90 10.44 -15.23
C SER A 219 -16.77 9.68 -13.91
N LEU A 220 -16.90 8.35 -13.94
CA LEU A 220 -16.69 7.51 -12.75
C LEU A 220 -15.24 7.55 -12.26
N VAL A 221 -14.28 7.50 -13.17
CA VAL A 221 -12.85 7.63 -12.84
C VAL A 221 -12.56 9.01 -12.25
N ALA A 222 -13.10 10.09 -12.83
CA ALA A 222 -12.95 11.45 -12.28
C ALA A 222 -13.52 11.56 -10.87
N SER A 223 -14.70 11.00 -10.61
CA SER A 223 -15.30 10.96 -9.27
C SER A 223 -14.41 10.18 -8.27
N LEU A 224 -13.89 9.03 -8.68
CA LEU A 224 -12.95 8.27 -7.86
C LEU A 224 -11.67 9.05 -7.56
N VAL A 225 -11.10 9.73 -8.55
CA VAL A 225 -9.92 10.60 -8.37
C VAL A 225 -10.21 11.69 -7.33
N CYS A 226 -11.36 12.36 -7.39
CA CYS A 226 -11.76 13.37 -6.41
C CYS A 226 -11.88 12.79 -4.99
N ILE A 227 -12.51 11.60 -4.85
CA ILE A 227 -12.65 10.90 -3.56
C ILE A 227 -11.28 10.53 -3.00
N TYR A 228 -10.39 9.96 -3.82
CA TYR A 228 -9.04 9.61 -3.39
C TYR A 228 -8.20 10.84 -3.05
N LEU A 229 -8.31 11.94 -3.81
CA LEU A 229 -7.65 13.21 -3.48
C LEU A 229 -8.08 13.72 -2.10
N ALA A 230 -9.38 13.77 -1.82
CA ALA A 230 -9.90 14.20 -0.53
C ALA A 230 -9.42 13.29 0.61
N SER A 231 -9.46 11.97 0.41
CA SER A 231 -9.00 10.99 1.39
C SER A 231 -7.49 11.11 1.67
N HIS A 232 -6.67 11.20 0.63
CA HIS A 232 -5.21 11.32 0.78
C HIS A 232 -4.80 12.68 1.35
N ALA A 233 -5.50 13.78 1.04
CA ALA A 233 -5.26 15.08 1.64
C ALA A 233 -5.41 15.01 3.17
N THR A 234 -6.47 14.38 3.67
CA THR A 234 -6.68 14.18 5.10
C THR A 234 -5.60 13.28 5.72
N GLN A 235 -5.29 12.15 5.09
CA GLN A 235 -4.30 11.19 5.62
C GLN A 235 -2.88 11.79 5.67
N SER A 236 -2.47 12.54 4.65
CA SER A 236 -1.13 13.11 4.58
C SER A 236 -0.91 14.25 5.56
N THR A 237 -1.97 14.99 5.90
CA THR A 237 -1.88 16.14 6.81
C THR A 237 -2.17 15.80 8.27
N TRP A 238 -2.90 14.71 8.54
CA TRP A 238 -3.39 14.36 9.88
C TRP A 238 -2.29 14.35 10.95
N THR A 239 -1.20 13.63 10.67
CA THR A 239 -0.08 13.49 11.61
C THR A 239 0.55 14.85 11.95
N PHE A 240 0.84 15.66 10.92
CA PHE A 240 1.43 16.98 11.10
C PHE A 240 0.48 17.94 11.82
N TYR A 241 -0.79 17.94 11.42
CA TYR A 241 -1.82 18.78 12.03
C TYR A 241 -2.03 18.47 13.51
N THR A 242 -2.12 17.20 13.87
CA THR A 242 -2.35 16.78 15.25
C THR A 242 -1.14 17.04 16.14
N MET A 243 0.07 16.84 15.62
CA MET A 243 1.31 17.18 16.32
C MET A 243 1.43 18.70 16.55
N GLU A 244 1.10 19.52 15.54
CA GLU A 244 1.18 20.98 15.67
C GLU A 244 0.09 21.54 16.60
N LYS A 245 -1.16 21.19 16.33
CA LYS A 245 -2.31 21.80 17.01
C LYS A 245 -2.53 21.27 18.42
N PHE A 246 -2.43 19.94 18.59
CA PHE A 246 -2.72 19.27 19.86
C PHE A 246 -1.45 18.87 20.63
N LYS A 247 -0.28 19.11 20.05
CA LYS A 247 1.02 18.71 20.59
C LYS A 247 1.10 17.21 20.91
N TRP A 248 0.42 16.40 20.07
CA TRP A 248 0.45 14.95 20.20
C TRP A 248 1.83 14.38 19.86
N ASP A 249 2.21 13.35 20.60
CA ASP A 249 3.39 12.54 20.30
C ASP A 249 3.06 11.44 19.26
N GLU A 250 4.05 10.69 18.83
CA GLU A 250 3.91 9.62 17.85
C GLU A 250 2.93 8.52 18.30
N LYS A 251 2.89 8.27 19.62
CA LYS A 251 2.01 7.27 20.23
C LYS A 251 0.54 7.69 20.13
N MET A 252 0.23 8.93 20.47
CA MET A 252 -1.14 9.47 20.37
C MET A 252 -1.60 9.52 18.92
N VAL A 253 -0.73 9.92 17.99
CA VAL A 253 -1.01 9.86 16.55
C VAL A 253 -1.30 8.42 16.12
N GLY A 254 -0.45 7.47 16.53
CA GLY A 254 -0.63 6.05 16.22
C GLY A 254 -1.97 5.51 16.72
N TYR A 255 -2.36 5.84 17.96
CA TYR A 255 -3.65 5.44 18.52
C TYR A 255 -4.84 6.08 17.80
N SER A 256 -4.74 7.36 17.42
CA SER A 256 -5.80 8.04 16.67
C SER A 256 -6.04 7.38 15.29
N LEU A 257 -4.97 7.04 14.58
CA LEU A 257 -5.07 6.33 13.31
C LEU A 257 -5.60 4.91 13.48
N GLY A 258 -5.17 4.21 14.53
CA GLY A 258 -5.71 2.90 14.89
C GLY A 258 -7.21 2.95 15.19
N PHE A 259 -7.66 3.97 15.93
CA PHE A 259 -9.09 4.20 16.21
C PHE A 259 -9.88 4.44 14.93
N VAL A 260 -9.40 5.31 14.03
CA VAL A 260 -10.02 5.52 12.70
C VAL A 260 -10.12 4.22 11.93
N GLY A 261 -9.05 3.40 11.93
CA GLY A 261 -9.06 2.08 11.28
C GLY A 261 -10.13 1.15 11.85
N ILE A 262 -10.29 1.10 13.19
CA ILE A 262 -11.36 0.32 13.86
C ILE A 262 -12.73 0.82 13.43
N MET A 263 -12.97 2.13 13.40
CA MET A 263 -14.24 2.71 12.96
C MET A 263 -14.56 2.35 11.50
N ILE A 264 -13.57 2.43 10.61
CA ILE A 264 -13.71 2.00 9.22
C ILE A 264 -14.08 0.51 9.15
N ALA A 265 -13.40 -0.34 9.90
CA ALA A 265 -13.69 -1.78 9.93
C ALA A 265 -15.11 -2.09 10.45
N LEU A 266 -15.56 -1.40 11.49
CA LEU A 266 -16.92 -1.54 12.04
C LEU A 266 -17.98 -1.09 11.03
N VAL A 267 -17.76 0.03 10.35
CA VAL A 267 -18.69 0.53 9.33
C VAL A 267 -18.71 -0.41 8.12
N GLN A 268 -17.57 -0.71 7.53
CA GLN A 268 -17.49 -1.53 6.30
C GLN A 268 -17.79 -3.01 6.56
N GLY A 269 -17.33 -3.56 7.68
CA GLY A 269 -17.52 -4.97 8.02
C GLY A 269 -18.88 -5.30 8.64
N GLY A 270 -19.46 -4.35 9.40
CA GLY A 270 -20.69 -4.54 10.16
C GLY A 270 -21.85 -3.71 9.66
N LEU A 271 -21.76 -2.39 9.75
CA LEU A 271 -22.88 -1.48 9.52
C LEU A 271 -23.44 -1.57 8.08
N ILE A 272 -22.57 -1.66 7.08
CA ILE A 272 -22.97 -1.80 5.68
C ILE A 272 -23.83 -3.04 5.45
N ARG A 273 -23.51 -4.15 6.11
CA ARG A 273 -24.28 -5.41 5.99
C ARG A 273 -25.69 -5.30 6.56
N ILE A 274 -25.93 -4.36 7.46
CA ILE A 274 -27.23 -4.11 8.09
C ILE A 274 -27.99 -3.03 7.31
N VAL A 275 -27.31 -1.98 6.88
CA VAL A 275 -27.92 -0.79 6.27
C VAL A 275 -28.34 -1.04 4.83
N ILE A 276 -27.48 -1.65 4.00
CA ILE A 276 -27.79 -1.88 2.58
C ILE A 276 -29.05 -2.74 2.37
N PRO A 277 -29.23 -3.88 3.07
CA PRO A 277 -30.46 -4.67 2.91
C PRO A 277 -31.73 -3.94 3.35
N LYS A 278 -31.64 -3.01 4.34
CA LYS A 278 -32.79 -2.28 4.87
C LYS A 278 -33.16 -1.04 4.06
N LEU A 279 -32.17 -0.28 3.59
CA LEU A 279 -32.40 1.01 2.91
C LEU A 279 -32.25 0.93 1.39
N GLY A 280 -31.67 -0.15 0.87
CA GLY A 280 -31.29 -0.30 -0.54
C GLY A 280 -30.05 0.53 -0.92
N GLN A 281 -29.38 0.14 -2.02
CA GLN A 281 -28.13 0.78 -2.46
C GLN A 281 -28.25 2.29 -2.70
N LYS A 282 -29.36 2.73 -3.33
CA LYS A 282 -29.56 4.16 -3.67
C LYS A 282 -29.72 5.10 -2.46
N ARG A 283 -30.22 4.58 -1.32
CA ARG A 283 -30.41 5.39 -0.10
C ARG A 283 -29.26 5.23 0.90
N SER A 284 -28.34 4.32 0.62
CA SER A 284 -27.19 4.05 1.48
C SER A 284 -25.93 4.80 1.04
N ILE A 285 -25.96 5.46 -0.11
CA ILE A 285 -24.94 6.38 -0.64
C ILE A 285 -25.31 7.81 -0.22
#